data_244e391c86e794fbc05e29430c89ffc4
#
_entry.id   244e391c86e794fbc05e29430c89ffc4
#
_cell.length_a   1.000
_cell.length_b   1.000
_cell.length_c   1.000
_cell.angle_alpha   90.00
_cell.angle_beta   90.00
_cell.angle_gamma   90.00
#
_symmetry.space_group_name_H-M   'P 1'
#
loop_
_entity.id
_entity.type
_entity.pdbx_description
1 polymer ?
#
loop_
_entity_poly.entity_id
_entity_poly.type
_entity_poly.pdbx_seq_one_letter_code
_entity_poly.pdbx_strand_id
1 'polypeptide(L)'
;MEEEELDKSALKYFEHGAVELEKFWKRFGGKPNLNASFLDVGCGHGALCIDLAKSGAKKVIGVDIEPERIKFARNNLNINYPELKNIVDFHAVDLAYYNNSEQFDYIVSKDSFEHIIDLPAMIEEMKKRLKPGGLVYAGFGPLYRDFYGDHKRTNSIIPWGHLFRSDENIIKKLNRKNDVNISSIYDLGLNKLSLVEYKEIFEKSGLETVFFKLNNSNHPILKFFNLLAKFPFLTEYFAHNIYCILRKKCVDD
;
A
#
# COMPACT_ATOMS: atom_id res chain seq x y z
N MET A 1 -13.07 32.89 9.51
CA MET A 1 -12.57 31.56 9.22
C MET A 1 -11.45 31.78 8.23
N GLU A 2 -10.20 31.57 8.66
CA GLU A 2 -9.09 31.55 7.72
C GLU A 2 -9.33 30.43 6.73
N GLU A 3 -9.30 30.72 5.43
CA GLU A 3 -9.25 29.69 4.41
C GLU A 3 -7.94 28.92 4.61
N GLU A 4 -8.04 27.70 5.12
CA GLU A 4 -6.89 26.84 5.32
C GLU A 4 -6.39 26.42 3.92
N GLU A 5 -5.38 27.14 3.43
CA GLU A 5 -4.76 26.87 2.11
C GLU A 5 -4.13 25.48 2.15
N LEU A 6 -4.44 24.63 1.17
CA LEU A 6 -3.86 23.29 1.07
C LEU A 6 -2.36 23.36 0.84
N ASP A 7 -1.60 22.51 1.53
CA ASP A 7 -0.16 22.36 1.29
C ASP A 7 0.09 21.95 -0.17
N LYS A 8 0.86 22.79 -0.89
CA LYS A 8 1.12 22.61 -2.33
C LYS A 8 1.87 21.32 -2.65
N SER A 9 2.75 20.88 -1.75
CA SER A 9 3.51 19.63 -1.93
C SER A 9 2.60 18.43 -1.76
N ALA A 10 1.75 18.43 -0.75
CA ALA A 10 0.76 17.39 -0.49
C ALA A 10 -0.29 17.32 -1.61
N LEU A 11 -0.73 18.46 -2.14
CA LEU A 11 -1.65 18.53 -3.27
C LEU A 11 -1.04 17.89 -4.52
N LYS A 12 0.21 18.25 -4.84
CA LYS A 12 0.93 17.66 -5.98
C LYS A 12 1.09 16.13 -5.82
N TYR A 13 1.34 15.66 -4.60
CA TYR A 13 1.43 14.23 -4.30
C TYR A 13 0.07 13.53 -4.51
N PHE A 14 -1.02 14.14 -4.01
CA PHE A 14 -2.38 13.67 -4.23
C PHE A 14 -2.73 13.57 -5.71
N GLU A 15 -2.46 14.62 -6.50
CA GLU A 15 -2.71 14.65 -7.94
C GLU A 15 -1.93 13.57 -8.69
N HIS A 16 -0.65 13.41 -8.36
CA HIS A 16 0.17 12.33 -8.91
C HIS A 16 -0.41 10.96 -8.58
N GLY A 17 -0.81 10.74 -7.32
CA GLY A 17 -1.49 9.53 -6.89
C GLY A 17 -2.77 9.25 -7.69
N ALA A 18 -3.59 10.28 -7.91
CA ALA A 18 -4.84 10.17 -8.68
C ALA A 18 -4.62 9.72 -10.13
N VAL A 19 -3.58 10.26 -10.80
CA VAL A 19 -3.22 9.86 -12.18
C VAL A 19 -2.82 8.38 -12.28
N GLU A 20 -2.18 7.84 -11.24
CA GLU A 20 -1.73 6.44 -11.25
C GLU A 20 -2.87 5.42 -10.98
N LEU A 21 -4.06 5.87 -10.52
CA LEU A 21 -5.15 4.96 -10.14
C LEU A 21 -5.74 4.18 -11.33
N GLU A 22 -5.82 4.77 -12.51
CA GLU A 22 -6.26 4.05 -13.71
C GLU A 22 -5.35 2.85 -13.99
N LYS A 23 -4.02 3.06 -13.89
CA LYS A 23 -3.03 1.99 -14.07
C LYS A 23 -3.11 0.95 -12.96
N PHE A 24 -3.33 1.40 -11.71
CA PHE A 24 -3.51 0.52 -10.56
C PHE A 24 -4.67 -0.46 -10.80
N TRP A 25 -5.85 0.04 -11.14
CA TRP A 25 -7.02 -0.79 -11.39
C TRP A 25 -6.89 -1.69 -12.62
N LYS A 26 -6.27 -1.20 -13.70
CA LYS A 26 -5.98 -2.02 -14.89
C LYS A 26 -5.17 -3.27 -14.58
N ARG A 27 -4.29 -3.23 -13.58
CA ARG A 27 -3.47 -4.37 -13.17
C ARG A 27 -4.26 -5.49 -12.53
N PHE A 28 -5.44 -5.19 -12.00
CA PHE A 28 -6.40 -6.17 -11.49
C PHE A 28 -7.44 -6.61 -12.53
N GLY A 29 -7.43 -6.02 -13.71
CA GLY A 29 -8.45 -6.24 -14.74
C GLY A 29 -9.62 -5.25 -14.67
N GLY A 30 -9.57 -4.27 -13.77
CA GLY A 30 -10.59 -3.23 -13.56
C GLY A 30 -10.92 -3.03 -12.09
N LYS A 31 -11.81 -2.07 -11.81
CA LYS A 31 -12.37 -1.84 -10.48
C LYS A 31 -13.35 -2.96 -10.10
N PRO A 32 -13.50 -3.29 -8.80
CA PRO A 32 -14.54 -4.20 -8.34
C PRO A 32 -15.94 -3.57 -8.48
N ASN A 33 -16.97 -4.28 -8.00
CA ASN A 33 -18.31 -3.70 -7.92
C ASN A 33 -18.31 -2.46 -6.99
N LEU A 34 -18.59 -1.30 -7.55
CA LEU A 34 -18.47 -0.03 -6.84
C LEU A 34 -19.68 0.27 -5.93
N ASN A 35 -20.85 -0.35 -6.17
CA ASN A 35 -22.01 -0.20 -5.30
C ASN A 35 -21.83 -0.94 -3.96
N ALA A 36 -20.74 -0.65 -3.25
CA ALA A 36 -20.20 -1.39 -2.10
C ALA A 36 -19.52 -0.46 -1.09
N SER A 37 -19.15 -1.02 0.06
CA SER A 37 -18.34 -0.35 1.09
C SER A 37 -16.87 -0.72 0.97
N PHE A 38 -16.00 0.27 1.15
CA PHE A 38 -14.55 0.16 1.01
C PHE A 38 -13.80 0.64 2.26
N LEU A 39 -12.73 -0.06 2.61
CA LEU A 39 -11.72 0.39 3.56
C LEU A 39 -10.38 0.51 2.84
N ASP A 40 -9.78 1.69 2.81
CA ASP A 40 -8.45 1.95 2.24
C ASP A 40 -7.41 1.99 3.37
N VAL A 41 -6.51 1.01 3.40
CA VAL A 41 -5.48 0.85 4.43
C VAL A 41 -4.15 1.38 3.93
N GLY A 42 -3.63 2.42 4.60
CA GLY A 42 -2.52 3.22 4.13
C GLY A 42 -2.98 4.23 3.07
N CYS A 43 -4.12 4.89 3.32
CA CYS A 43 -4.77 5.77 2.33
C CYS A 43 -3.98 7.04 1.99
N GLY A 44 -2.96 7.39 2.79
CA GLY A 44 -2.12 8.56 2.59
C GLY A 44 -2.94 9.85 2.46
N HIS A 45 -2.76 10.55 1.34
CA HIS A 45 -3.47 11.80 1.03
C HIS A 45 -4.89 11.61 0.49
N GLY A 46 -5.42 10.38 0.46
CA GLY A 46 -6.82 10.06 0.17
C GLY A 46 -7.19 9.95 -1.32
N ALA A 47 -6.23 9.91 -2.24
CA ALA A 47 -6.53 9.88 -3.68
C ALA A 47 -7.37 8.67 -4.09
N LEU A 48 -7.07 7.48 -3.56
CA LEU A 48 -7.82 6.26 -3.85
C LEU A 48 -9.24 6.31 -3.26
N CYS A 49 -9.41 6.86 -2.05
CA CYS A 49 -10.73 7.05 -1.43
C CYS A 49 -11.62 7.97 -2.28
N ILE A 50 -11.09 9.10 -2.76
CA ILE A 50 -11.82 10.04 -3.63
C ILE A 50 -12.18 9.39 -4.97
N ASP A 51 -11.26 8.63 -5.58
CA ASP A 51 -11.52 7.91 -6.83
C ASP A 51 -12.66 6.88 -6.69
N LEU A 52 -12.65 6.10 -5.61
CA LEU A 52 -13.71 5.12 -5.32
C LEU A 52 -15.05 5.80 -5.13
N ALA A 53 -15.10 6.88 -4.34
CA ALA A 53 -16.36 7.61 -4.10
C ALA A 53 -16.91 8.25 -5.37
N LYS A 54 -16.07 8.92 -6.18
CA LYS A 54 -16.45 9.44 -7.51
C LYS A 54 -16.95 8.37 -8.46
N SER A 55 -16.46 7.16 -8.29
CA SER A 55 -16.82 6.02 -9.13
C SER A 55 -18.12 5.32 -8.66
N GLY A 56 -18.75 5.75 -7.57
CA GLY A 56 -20.04 5.25 -7.10
C GLY A 56 -19.98 4.31 -5.90
N ALA A 57 -18.89 4.34 -5.11
CA ALA A 57 -18.86 3.63 -3.83
C ALA A 57 -19.94 4.16 -2.87
N LYS A 58 -20.58 3.25 -2.11
CA LYS A 58 -21.58 3.62 -1.09
C LYS A 58 -20.95 4.28 0.12
N LYS A 59 -19.77 3.80 0.49
CA LYS A 59 -19.01 4.26 1.65
C LYS A 59 -17.54 3.95 1.44
N VAL A 60 -16.67 4.88 1.81
CA VAL A 60 -15.23 4.72 1.79
C VAL A 60 -14.65 5.23 3.10
N ILE A 61 -13.92 4.38 3.80
CA ILE A 61 -13.14 4.78 4.97
C ILE A 61 -11.66 4.68 4.61
N GLY A 62 -10.91 5.76 4.82
CA GLY A 62 -9.46 5.77 4.70
C GLY A 62 -8.78 5.78 6.07
N VAL A 63 -7.82 4.90 6.29
CA VAL A 63 -6.98 4.89 7.49
C VAL A 63 -5.51 5.03 7.12
N ASP A 64 -4.78 5.85 7.86
CA ASP A 64 -3.32 6.00 7.74
C ASP A 64 -2.75 6.37 9.11
N ILE A 65 -1.52 5.95 9.38
CA ILE A 65 -0.84 6.24 10.65
C ILE A 65 -0.29 7.67 10.71
N GLU A 66 -0.16 8.36 9.57
CA GLU A 66 0.43 9.67 9.45
C GLU A 66 -0.62 10.79 9.59
N PRO A 67 -0.69 11.48 10.74
CA PRO A 67 -1.74 12.47 11.00
C PRO A 67 -1.76 13.63 9.99
N GLU A 68 -0.60 14.06 9.51
CA GLU A 68 -0.51 15.18 8.56
C GLU A 68 -1.09 14.83 7.19
N ARG A 69 -0.92 13.57 6.76
CA ARG A 69 -1.55 13.08 5.52
C ARG A 69 -3.07 13.05 5.65
N ILE A 70 -3.57 12.58 6.79
CA ILE A 70 -5.03 12.54 7.06
C ILE A 70 -5.59 13.95 7.22
N LYS A 71 -4.86 14.87 7.86
CA LYS A 71 -5.27 16.28 7.92
C LYS A 71 -5.43 16.87 6.52
N PHE A 72 -4.43 16.65 5.66
CA PHE A 72 -4.54 17.04 4.25
C PHE A 72 -5.75 16.39 3.56
N ALA A 73 -5.93 15.07 3.69
CA ALA A 73 -7.02 14.34 3.04
C ALA A 73 -8.41 14.89 3.44
N ARG A 74 -8.61 15.19 4.73
CA ARG A 74 -9.84 15.81 5.25
C ARG A 74 -10.04 17.22 4.70
N ASN A 75 -9.00 18.05 4.69
CA ASN A 75 -9.08 19.41 4.17
C ASN A 75 -9.36 19.41 2.67
N ASN A 76 -8.67 18.54 1.91
CA ASN A 76 -8.90 18.38 0.48
C ASN A 76 -10.33 17.88 0.17
N LEU A 77 -10.85 16.93 0.94
CA LEU A 77 -12.26 16.51 0.86
C LEU A 77 -13.21 17.69 1.11
N ASN A 78 -12.92 18.49 2.14
CA ASN A 78 -13.78 19.61 2.51
C ASN A 78 -13.80 20.74 1.47
N ILE A 79 -12.66 21.03 0.87
CA ILE A 79 -12.50 22.17 -0.05
C ILE A 79 -12.89 21.76 -1.48
N ASN A 80 -12.33 20.65 -1.98
CA ASN A 80 -12.40 20.28 -3.40
C ASN A 80 -13.48 19.24 -3.73
N TYR A 81 -14.00 18.50 -2.72
CA TYR A 81 -14.96 17.40 -2.91
C TYR A 81 -16.08 17.41 -1.86
N PRO A 82 -16.70 18.57 -1.56
CA PRO A 82 -17.69 18.69 -0.48
C PRO A 82 -18.92 17.77 -0.67
N GLU A 83 -19.23 17.41 -1.91
CA GLU A 83 -20.31 16.49 -2.27
C GLU A 83 -20.06 15.04 -1.82
N LEU A 84 -18.80 14.69 -1.55
CA LEU A 84 -18.41 13.34 -1.13
C LEU A 84 -18.33 13.16 0.39
N LYS A 85 -18.58 14.19 1.18
CA LYS A 85 -18.46 14.17 2.66
C LYS A 85 -19.32 13.11 3.35
N ASN A 86 -20.45 12.76 2.76
CA ASN A 86 -21.33 11.73 3.31
C ASN A 86 -20.92 10.30 2.90
N ILE A 87 -19.94 10.19 2.01
CA ILE A 87 -19.47 8.91 1.46
C ILE A 87 -18.08 8.57 1.98
N VAL A 88 -17.19 9.57 2.13
CA VAL A 88 -15.79 9.40 2.48
C VAL A 88 -15.52 9.93 3.88
N ASP A 89 -14.81 9.14 4.69
CA ASP A 89 -14.23 9.59 5.96
C ASP A 89 -12.78 9.12 6.09
N PHE A 90 -11.96 9.87 6.86
CA PHE A 90 -10.54 9.61 7.03
C PHE A 90 -10.16 9.55 8.51
N HIS A 91 -9.32 8.60 8.92
CA HIS A 91 -8.88 8.44 10.31
C HIS A 91 -7.36 8.29 10.39
N ALA A 92 -6.74 9.14 11.25
CA ALA A 92 -5.32 9.04 11.59
C ALA A 92 -5.15 7.98 12.68
N VAL A 93 -5.01 6.72 12.27
CA VAL A 93 -4.98 5.58 13.21
C VAL A 93 -4.34 4.37 12.54
N ASP A 94 -3.62 3.56 13.32
CA ASP A 94 -3.29 2.20 12.92
C ASP A 94 -4.56 1.36 12.93
N LEU A 95 -4.75 0.52 11.90
CA LEU A 95 -5.92 -0.33 11.78
C LEU A 95 -6.15 -1.22 13.01
N ALA A 96 -5.08 -1.65 13.69
CA ALA A 96 -5.17 -2.44 14.91
C ALA A 96 -5.89 -1.70 16.05
N TYR A 97 -5.81 -0.37 16.07
CA TYR A 97 -6.45 0.49 17.07
C TYR A 97 -7.69 1.21 16.55
N TYR A 98 -8.09 0.96 15.31
CA TYR A 98 -9.32 1.52 14.75
C TYR A 98 -10.54 0.86 15.41
N ASN A 99 -11.08 1.54 16.41
CA ASN A 99 -12.17 1.04 17.24
C ASN A 99 -13.54 1.14 16.54
N ASN A 100 -13.69 0.39 15.45
CA ASN A 100 -14.93 0.26 14.70
C ASN A 100 -15.10 -1.20 14.28
N SER A 101 -16.26 -1.79 14.60
CA SER A 101 -16.59 -3.18 14.26
C SER A 101 -17.20 -3.34 12.86
N GLU A 102 -17.24 -2.25 12.07
CA GLU A 102 -17.82 -2.27 10.73
C GLU A 102 -17.03 -3.21 9.80
N GLN A 103 -17.80 -3.94 8.99
CA GLN A 103 -17.25 -4.82 7.97
C GLN A 103 -17.50 -4.25 6.58
N PHE A 104 -16.54 -4.44 5.69
CA PHE A 104 -16.49 -3.89 4.35
C PHE A 104 -16.61 -5.00 3.29
N ASP A 105 -17.19 -4.66 2.15
CA ASP A 105 -17.22 -5.54 1.00
C ASP A 105 -15.80 -5.69 0.41
N TYR A 106 -15.04 -4.59 0.41
CA TYR A 106 -13.69 -4.53 -0.11
C TYR A 106 -12.74 -3.80 0.84
N ILE A 107 -11.54 -4.33 0.97
CA ILE A 107 -10.40 -3.61 1.53
C ILE A 107 -9.43 -3.36 0.38
N VAL A 108 -8.89 -2.16 0.29
CA VAL A 108 -7.88 -1.80 -0.70
C VAL A 108 -6.62 -1.32 0.01
N SER A 109 -5.46 -1.56 -0.60
CA SER A 109 -4.19 -1.05 -0.09
C SER A 109 -3.24 -0.86 -1.28
N LYS A 110 -2.78 0.38 -1.46
CA LYS A 110 -1.91 0.74 -2.57
C LYS A 110 -0.58 1.29 -2.04
N ASP A 111 0.54 0.69 -2.47
CA ASP A 111 1.90 1.11 -2.13
C ASP A 111 2.11 1.22 -0.60
N SER A 112 1.65 0.20 0.17
CA SER A 112 1.70 0.21 1.64
C SER A 112 2.26 -1.08 2.26
N PHE A 113 1.96 -2.26 1.71
CA PHE A 113 2.35 -3.55 2.32
C PHE A 113 3.86 -3.69 2.50
N GLU A 114 4.69 -3.11 1.65
CA GLU A 114 6.15 -3.08 1.74
C GLU A 114 6.67 -2.24 2.91
N HIS A 115 5.79 -1.43 3.51
CA HIS A 115 6.09 -0.56 4.64
C HIS A 115 5.52 -1.05 5.97
N ILE A 116 4.62 -2.03 5.95
CA ILE A 116 4.00 -2.58 7.17
C ILE A 116 4.93 -3.63 7.76
N ILE A 117 5.49 -3.33 8.94
CA ILE A 117 6.48 -4.19 9.59
C ILE A 117 5.87 -5.52 10.04
N ASP A 118 4.73 -5.49 10.72
CA ASP A 118 3.97 -6.70 11.10
C ASP A 118 2.80 -6.91 10.11
N LEU A 119 3.15 -7.30 8.89
CA LEU A 119 2.15 -7.56 7.85
C LEU A 119 1.19 -8.71 8.22
N PRO A 120 1.63 -9.82 8.88
CA PRO A 120 0.71 -10.85 9.35
C PRO A 120 -0.39 -10.29 10.27
N ALA A 121 -0.04 -9.51 11.28
CA ALA A 121 -1.03 -8.89 12.17
C ALA A 121 -1.96 -7.94 11.42
N MET A 122 -1.45 -7.15 10.48
CA MET A 122 -2.26 -6.26 9.66
C MET A 122 -3.27 -7.03 8.80
N ILE A 123 -2.87 -8.15 8.19
CA ILE A 123 -3.78 -8.98 7.40
C ILE A 123 -4.87 -9.60 8.27
N GLU A 124 -4.57 -10.02 9.49
CA GLU A 124 -5.59 -10.50 10.43
C GLU A 124 -6.58 -9.39 10.81
N GLU A 125 -6.11 -8.16 11.01
CA GLU A 125 -7.01 -7.01 11.24
C GLU A 125 -7.87 -6.70 10.01
N MET A 126 -7.32 -6.75 8.80
CA MET A 126 -8.10 -6.62 7.56
C MET A 126 -9.16 -7.73 7.45
N LYS A 127 -8.79 -8.99 7.74
CA LYS A 127 -9.69 -10.14 7.68
C LYS A 127 -10.89 -10.01 8.64
N LYS A 128 -10.67 -9.49 9.85
CA LYS A 128 -11.76 -9.20 10.81
C LYS A 128 -12.77 -8.21 10.23
N ARG A 129 -12.28 -7.22 9.47
CA ARG A 129 -13.09 -6.14 8.86
C ARG A 129 -13.64 -6.46 7.48
N LEU A 130 -13.37 -7.63 6.94
CA LEU A 130 -14.03 -8.11 5.72
C LEU A 130 -15.35 -8.81 6.06
N LYS A 131 -16.38 -8.54 5.27
CA LYS A 131 -17.57 -9.38 5.21
C LYS A 131 -17.23 -10.78 4.71
N PRO A 132 -18.02 -11.82 5.01
CA PRO A 132 -17.91 -13.11 4.33
C PRO A 132 -17.95 -12.92 2.81
N GLY A 133 -17.03 -13.55 2.08
CA GLY A 133 -16.88 -13.37 0.63
C GLY A 133 -16.19 -12.06 0.20
N GLY A 134 -15.89 -11.15 1.13
CA GLY A 134 -15.20 -9.89 0.85
C GLY A 134 -13.75 -10.07 0.36
N LEU A 135 -13.23 -9.06 -0.32
CA LEU A 135 -11.93 -9.11 -1.00
C LEU A 135 -10.97 -8.02 -0.52
N VAL A 136 -9.69 -8.39 -0.38
CA VAL A 136 -8.58 -7.43 -0.26
C VAL A 136 -7.93 -7.27 -1.64
N TYR A 137 -7.82 -6.05 -2.13
CA TYR A 137 -7.01 -5.66 -3.29
C TYR A 137 -5.73 -5.00 -2.80
N ALA A 138 -4.59 -5.63 -2.98
CA ALA A 138 -3.31 -5.05 -2.61
C ALA A 138 -2.37 -4.99 -3.81
N GLY A 139 -1.84 -3.79 -4.09
CA GLY A 139 -0.82 -3.57 -5.11
C GLY A 139 0.30 -2.72 -4.53
N PHE A 140 1.52 -3.26 -4.47
CA PHE A 140 2.61 -2.67 -3.72
C PHE A 140 4.00 -3.02 -4.29
N GLY A 141 4.98 -2.19 -3.96
CA GLY A 141 6.38 -2.29 -4.35
C GLY A 141 7.04 -0.90 -4.56
N PRO A 142 8.36 -0.86 -4.80
CA PRO A 142 9.25 -1.98 -5.06
C PRO A 142 9.48 -2.88 -3.83
N LEU A 143 9.61 -4.20 -4.06
CA LEU A 143 9.94 -5.14 -2.99
C LEU A 143 11.38 -4.95 -2.55
N TYR A 144 11.70 -5.23 -1.27
CA TYR A 144 13.02 -4.92 -0.70
C TYR A 144 14.19 -5.51 -1.49
N ARG A 145 14.07 -6.72 -2.06
CA ARG A 145 15.15 -7.35 -2.82
C ARG A 145 15.26 -6.89 -4.27
N ASP A 146 14.35 -6.02 -4.74
CA ASP A 146 14.42 -5.40 -6.05
C ASP A 146 15.58 -4.38 -6.14
N PHE A 147 15.90 -3.96 -7.35
CA PHE A 147 17.04 -3.07 -7.65
C PHE A 147 16.99 -1.71 -6.95
N TYR A 148 15.81 -1.21 -6.60
CA TYR A 148 15.59 -0.01 -5.77
C TYR A 148 14.63 -0.28 -4.60
N GLY A 149 14.64 -1.51 -4.07
CA GLY A 149 13.77 -1.94 -2.98
C GLY A 149 14.03 -1.27 -1.64
N ASP A 150 15.12 -0.51 -1.52
CA ASP A 150 15.37 0.37 -0.39
C ASP A 150 14.61 1.72 -0.48
N HIS A 151 13.83 1.95 -1.54
CA HIS A 151 13.11 3.20 -1.79
C HIS A 151 14.01 4.46 -1.68
N LYS A 152 15.30 4.30 -1.99
CA LYS A 152 16.36 5.32 -1.83
C LYS A 152 16.62 5.73 -0.37
N ARG A 153 16.04 5.03 0.61
CA ARG A 153 16.16 5.37 2.05
C ARG A 153 17.53 5.01 2.62
N THR A 154 18.29 4.09 1.97
CA THR A 154 19.65 3.72 2.39
C THR A 154 20.75 4.59 1.77
N ASN A 155 20.40 5.61 0.99
CA ASN A 155 21.32 6.41 0.20
C ASN A 155 22.22 5.53 -0.72
N SER A 156 21.71 4.42 -1.23
CA SER A 156 22.37 3.65 -2.28
C SER A 156 22.10 4.30 -3.64
N ILE A 157 23.14 4.52 -4.42
CA ILE A 157 23.06 5.08 -5.78
C ILE A 157 23.16 4.00 -6.86
N ILE A 158 23.56 2.79 -6.48
CA ILE A 158 23.68 1.65 -7.39
C ILE A 158 22.50 0.69 -7.20
N PRO A 159 21.96 0.13 -8.31
CA PRO A 159 20.96 -0.93 -8.23
C PRO A 159 21.42 -2.06 -7.32
N TRP A 160 20.50 -2.59 -6.47
CA TRP A 160 20.76 -3.59 -5.43
C TRP A 160 21.85 -3.21 -4.40
N GLY A 161 22.37 -1.98 -4.41
CA GLY A 161 23.47 -1.58 -3.52
C GLY A 161 23.17 -1.67 -2.03
N HIS A 162 21.89 -1.67 -1.64
CA HIS A 162 21.45 -1.90 -0.26
C HIS A 162 21.65 -3.38 0.15
N LEU A 163 21.61 -4.33 -0.80
CA LEU A 163 21.78 -5.75 -0.50
C LEU A 163 23.26 -6.15 -0.28
N PHE A 164 24.21 -5.33 -0.76
CA PHE A 164 25.65 -5.57 -0.58
C PHE A 164 26.21 -4.98 0.71
N ARG A 165 25.36 -4.42 1.57
CA ARG A 165 25.74 -3.79 2.84
C ARG A 165 24.98 -4.42 3.99
N SER A 166 25.66 -4.61 5.13
CA SER A 166 24.94 -4.98 6.36
C SER A 166 24.08 -3.82 6.85
N ASP A 167 22.98 -4.15 7.53
CA ASP A 167 22.08 -3.17 8.15
C ASP A 167 22.86 -2.20 9.07
N GLU A 168 23.80 -2.72 9.87
CA GLU A 168 24.69 -1.92 10.73
C GLU A 168 25.47 -0.86 9.97
N ASN A 169 26.03 -1.22 8.82
CA ASN A 169 26.78 -0.29 7.98
C ASN A 169 25.89 0.77 7.34
N ILE A 170 24.67 0.39 6.96
CA ILE A 170 23.65 1.33 6.44
C ILE A 170 23.29 2.33 7.53
N ILE A 171 22.90 1.85 8.72
CA ILE A 171 22.49 2.65 9.88
C ILE A 171 23.60 3.61 10.29
N LYS A 172 24.84 3.08 10.48
CA LYS A 172 26.01 3.91 10.84
C LYS A 172 26.28 5.02 9.83
N LYS A 173 26.14 4.73 8.54
CA LYS A 173 26.33 5.72 7.47
C LYS A 173 25.23 6.78 7.50
N LEU A 174 23.97 6.40 7.68
CA LEU A 174 22.82 7.31 7.72
C LEU A 174 22.89 8.23 8.92
N ASN A 175 23.13 7.70 10.12
CA ASN A 175 23.25 8.46 11.36
C ASN A 175 24.38 9.50 11.26
N ARG A 176 25.53 9.13 10.69
CA ARG A 176 26.65 10.05 10.52
C ARG A 176 26.38 11.15 9.50
N LYS A 177 25.62 10.84 8.41
CA LYS A 177 25.45 11.76 7.27
C LYS A 177 24.28 12.72 7.49
N ASN A 178 23.20 12.27 8.11
CA ASN A 178 21.93 12.99 8.15
C ASN A 178 21.58 13.49 9.56
N ASP A 179 22.47 13.31 10.53
CA ASP A 179 22.24 13.65 11.95
C ASP A 179 20.90 13.08 12.48
N VAL A 180 20.60 11.83 12.10
CA VAL A 180 19.41 11.10 12.55
C VAL A 180 19.82 10.00 13.52
N ASN A 181 18.91 9.56 14.36
CA ASN A 181 19.14 8.48 15.32
C ASN A 181 18.31 7.23 14.94
N ILE A 182 18.78 6.52 13.93
CA ILE A 182 18.17 5.26 13.46
C ILE A 182 18.83 4.10 14.22
N SER A 183 18.06 3.24 14.83
CA SER A 183 18.51 2.06 15.59
C SER A 183 18.35 0.76 14.80
N SER A 184 17.41 0.72 13.88
CA SER A 184 17.09 -0.44 13.04
C SER A 184 16.81 -0.04 11.60
N ILE A 185 17.01 -0.95 10.67
CA ILE A 185 16.60 -0.77 9.27
C ILE A 185 15.08 -0.61 9.15
N TYR A 186 14.31 -1.17 10.09
CA TYR A 186 12.86 -1.03 10.18
C TYR A 186 12.41 0.40 10.49
N ASP A 187 13.25 1.20 11.15
CA ASP A 187 13.01 2.64 11.38
C ASP A 187 12.96 3.43 10.06
N LEU A 188 13.46 2.85 8.97
CA LEU A 188 13.30 3.37 7.63
C LEU A 188 11.93 3.03 7.03
N GLY A 189 11.04 2.33 7.75
CA GLY A 189 9.75 1.90 7.25
C GLY A 189 9.87 0.90 6.10
N LEU A 190 10.82 -0.04 6.17
CA LEU A 190 11.04 -1.10 5.20
C LEU A 190 10.88 -2.45 5.91
N ASN A 191 9.91 -3.27 5.51
CA ASN A 191 9.68 -4.57 6.18
C ASN A 191 10.65 -5.67 5.74
N LYS A 192 11.39 -5.46 4.67
CA LYS A 192 12.41 -6.37 4.13
C LYS A 192 11.91 -7.76 3.73
N LEU A 193 10.62 -7.96 3.66
CA LEU A 193 10.05 -9.25 3.30
C LEU A 193 10.47 -9.68 1.88
N SER A 194 10.84 -10.94 1.76
CA SER A 194 11.08 -11.61 0.49
C SER A 194 9.76 -11.98 -0.19
N LEU A 195 9.80 -12.27 -1.47
CA LEU A 195 8.64 -12.77 -2.22
C LEU A 195 8.08 -14.07 -1.62
N VAL A 196 8.97 -14.95 -1.12
CA VAL A 196 8.57 -16.21 -0.47
C VAL A 196 7.81 -15.91 0.82
N GLU A 197 8.34 -15.01 1.66
CA GLU A 197 7.67 -14.62 2.91
C GLU A 197 6.31 -13.96 2.67
N TYR A 198 6.15 -13.09 1.64
CA TYR A 198 4.84 -12.57 1.27
C TYR A 198 3.84 -13.70 0.93
N LYS A 199 4.26 -14.68 0.11
CA LYS A 199 3.39 -15.81 -0.23
C LYS A 199 3.01 -16.63 1.00
N GLU A 200 3.97 -16.95 1.86
CA GLU A 200 3.70 -17.67 3.11
C GLU A 200 2.74 -16.90 4.03
N ILE A 201 2.89 -15.59 4.15
CA ILE A 201 1.98 -14.75 4.93
C ILE A 201 0.56 -14.84 4.38
N PHE A 202 0.38 -14.74 3.06
CA PHE A 202 -0.93 -14.84 2.44
C PHE A 202 -1.53 -16.25 2.63
N GLU A 203 -0.77 -17.31 2.45
CA GLU A 203 -1.21 -18.69 2.68
C GLU A 203 -1.62 -18.95 4.13
N LYS A 204 -0.81 -18.47 5.10
CA LYS A 204 -1.07 -18.66 6.53
C LYS A 204 -2.21 -17.78 7.06
N SER A 205 -2.61 -16.72 6.36
CA SER A 205 -3.69 -15.82 6.76
C SER A 205 -5.08 -16.47 6.78
N GLY A 206 -5.24 -17.61 6.09
CA GLY A 206 -6.54 -18.25 5.88
C GLY A 206 -7.44 -17.51 4.88
N LEU A 207 -6.95 -16.44 4.22
CA LEU A 207 -7.58 -15.86 3.06
C LEU A 207 -7.21 -16.66 1.81
N GLU A 208 -8.14 -16.79 0.88
CA GLU A 208 -7.87 -17.43 -0.40
C GLU A 208 -7.21 -16.44 -1.37
N THR A 209 -6.06 -16.79 -1.92
CA THR A 209 -5.41 -15.98 -2.97
C THR A 209 -6.09 -16.25 -4.32
N VAL A 210 -6.99 -15.37 -4.74
CA VAL A 210 -7.74 -15.51 -6.01
C VAL A 210 -7.04 -14.86 -7.20
N PHE A 211 -6.07 -13.99 -6.93
CA PHE A 211 -5.25 -13.35 -7.97
C PHE A 211 -3.86 -13.06 -7.39
N PHE A 212 -2.82 -13.33 -8.17
CA PHE A 212 -1.45 -13.00 -7.82
C PHE A 212 -0.62 -12.78 -9.07
N LYS A 213 -0.05 -11.59 -9.22
CA LYS A 213 0.84 -11.27 -10.34
C LYS A 213 2.04 -10.45 -9.87
N LEU A 214 3.20 -10.79 -10.40
CA LEU A 214 4.43 -10.02 -10.27
C LEU A 214 4.59 -9.09 -11.46
N ASN A 215 5.19 -7.92 -11.24
CA ASN A 215 5.60 -6.98 -12.29
C ASN A 215 4.48 -6.68 -13.30
N ASN A 216 3.23 -6.59 -12.82
CA ASN A 216 2.07 -6.41 -13.68
C ASN A 216 2.02 -4.99 -14.26
N SER A 217 2.92 -4.71 -15.21
CA SER A 217 3.07 -3.42 -15.87
C SER A 217 3.47 -3.61 -17.33
N ASN A 218 3.10 -2.61 -18.17
CA ASN A 218 3.52 -2.56 -19.56
C ASN A 218 4.88 -1.88 -19.76
N HIS A 219 5.53 -1.42 -18.69
CA HIS A 219 6.84 -0.76 -18.78
C HIS A 219 7.90 -1.74 -19.33
N PRO A 220 8.71 -1.34 -20.34
CA PRO A 220 9.68 -2.26 -20.98
C PRO A 220 10.66 -2.92 -20.01
N ILE A 221 11.15 -2.18 -19.02
CA ILE A 221 12.07 -2.71 -17.99
C ILE A 221 11.38 -3.80 -17.16
N LEU A 222 10.11 -3.63 -16.77
CA LEU A 222 9.38 -4.63 -16.01
C LEU A 222 9.00 -5.85 -16.85
N LYS A 223 8.82 -5.68 -18.17
CA LYS A 223 8.70 -6.82 -19.10
C LYS A 223 10.00 -7.63 -19.16
N PHE A 224 11.15 -6.95 -19.20
CA PHE A 224 12.44 -7.63 -19.13
C PHE A 224 12.66 -8.32 -17.78
N PHE A 225 12.28 -7.68 -16.67
CA PHE A 225 12.31 -8.30 -15.33
C PHE A 225 11.43 -9.55 -15.27
N ASN A 226 10.25 -9.54 -15.87
CA ASN A 226 9.40 -10.71 -15.96
C ASN A 226 10.07 -11.89 -16.69
N LEU A 227 10.93 -11.62 -17.66
CA LEU A 227 11.70 -12.67 -18.32
C LEU A 227 12.74 -13.26 -17.38
N LEU A 228 13.48 -12.40 -16.65
CA LEU A 228 14.50 -12.83 -15.69
C LEU A 228 13.87 -13.51 -14.47
N ALA A 229 12.73 -13.04 -14.00
CA ALA A 229 11.97 -13.62 -12.89
C ALA A 229 11.42 -15.03 -13.17
N LYS A 230 11.50 -15.54 -14.40
CA LYS A 230 11.19 -16.94 -14.71
C LYS A 230 12.25 -17.92 -14.19
N PHE A 231 13.45 -17.46 -13.94
CA PHE A 231 14.51 -18.27 -13.36
C PHE A 231 14.37 -18.25 -11.83
N PRO A 232 14.18 -19.40 -11.16
CA PRO A 232 13.83 -19.45 -9.73
C PRO A 232 14.79 -18.68 -8.82
N PHE A 233 16.10 -18.73 -9.11
CA PHE A 233 17.13 -18.04 -8.34
C PHE A 233 17.18 -16.51 -8.58
N LEU A 234 16.55 -16.01 -9.66
CA LEU A 234 16.49 -14.60 -9.98
C LEU A 234 15.16 -13.95 -9.59
N THR A 235 14.11 -14.74 -9.38
CA THR A 235 12.75 -14.24 -9.12
C THR A 235 12.72 -13.19 -8.02
N GLU A 236 13.42 -13.41 -6.91
CA GLU A 236 13.48 -12.49 -5.77
C GLU A 236 14.06 -11.12 -6.12
N TYR A 237 15.05 -11.08 -7.01
CA TYR A 237 15.80 -9.85 -7.35
C TYR A 237 15.15 -9.05 -8.48
N PHE A 238 14.22 -9.67 -9.20
CA PHE A 238 13.50 -9.07 -10.33
C PHE A 238 11.99 -9.02 -10.11
N ALA A 239 11.52 -9.35 -8.89
CA ALA A 239 10.16 -9.10 -8.45
C ALA A 239 10.03 -7.67 -7.94
N HIS A 240 9.64 -6.75 -8.84
CA HIS A 240 9.50 -5.33 -8.53
C HIS A 240 8.26 -5.03 -7.70
N ASN A 241 7.11 -5.56 -8.10
CA ASN A 241 5.84 -5.34 -7.39
C ASN A 241 4.97 -6.58 -7.38
N ILE A 242 4.08 -6.64 -6.39
CA ILE A 242 3.03 -7.65 -6.25
C ILE A 242 1.68 -6.96 -6.44
N TYR A 243 0.80 -7.61 -7.20
CA TYR A 243 -0.63 -7.32 -7.26
C TYR A 243 -1.36 -8.59 -6.86
N CYS A 244 -2.13 -8.54 -5.77
CA CYS A 244 -2.87 -9.69 -5.29
C CYS A 244 -4.31 -9.33 -4.88
N ILE A 245 -5.20 -10.31 -5.02
CA ILE A 245 -6.55 -10.28 -4.48
C ILE A 245 -6.68 -11.47 -3.54
N LEU A 246 -7.02 -11.17 -2.28
CA LEU A 246 -7.24 -12.16 -1.24
C LEU A 246 -8.72 -12.17 -0.87
N ARG A 247 -9.35 -13.33 -0.76
CA ARG A 247 -10.77 -13.52 -0.45
C ARG A 247 -10.98 -14.10 0.93
N LYS A 248 -11.88 -13.50 1.71
CA LYS A 248 -12.40 -14.13 2.93
C LYS A 248 -13.45 -15.16 2.54
N LYS A 249 -13.25 -16.43 2.92
CA LYS A 249 -14.22 -17.50 2.65
C LYS A 249 -15.57 -17.18 3.25
N CYS A 250 -16.64 -17.65 2.64
CA CYS A 250 -17.96 -17.69 3.25
C CYS A 250 -17.99 -18.68 4.41
N VAL A 251 -18.92 -18.54 5.34
CA VAL A 251 -19.02 -19.39 6.55
C VAL A 251 -19.41 -20.83 6.18
N ASP A 252 -19.92 -21.05 4.96
CA ASP A 252 -20.41 -22.35 4.47
C ASP A 252 -19.44 -23.05 3.50
N ASP A 253 -18.24 -22.48 3.29
CA ASP A 253 -17.14 -23.08 2.50
C ASP A 253 -16.07 -23.68 3.44
#